data_23cb8027c4f99849cc9ea810d434b7ce
#
_entry.id   23cb8027c4f99849cc9ea810d434b7ce
#
_cell.length_a   1.000
_cell.length_b   1.000
_cell.length_c   1.000
_cell.angle_alpha   90.00
_cell.angle_beta   90.00
_cell.angle_gamma   90.00
#
_symmetry.space_group_name_H-M   'P 1'
#
loop_
_entity.id
_entity.type
_entity.pdbx_description
1 polymer ?
#
loop_
_entity_poly.entity_id
_entity_poly.type
_entity_poly.pdbx_seq_one_letter_code
_entity_poly.pdbx_strand_id
1 'polypeptide(L)'
;LDFWGSWCGPCRESHPHLKELYEKYKKQVIFINVAQENTRDLNEARKLWKTAVKEDGMTWTQILNNEGRDEYDVVRLFNISSFPTKVLIDPDGVVVSRMVGGMVDAGEILKKILGK
;
A
#
# COMPACT_ATOMS: atom_id res chain seq x y z
N LEU A 1 -3.45 4.75 -0.40
CA LEU A 1 -2.08 4.27 -0.17
C LEU A 1 -2.10 3.00 0.66
N ASP A 2 -1.38 1.98 0.22
CA ASP A 2 -1.19 0.74 0.98
C ASP A 2 0.29 0.59 1.31
N PHE A 3 0.63 0.65 2.59
CA PHE A 3 1.99 0.50 3.09
C PHE A 3 2.25 -0.96 3.44
N TRP A 4 3.29 -1.55 2.84
CA TRP A 4 3.57 -2.98 2.94
C TRP A 4 5.06 -3.27 2.81
N GLY A 5 5.41 -4.56 2.82
CA GLY A 5 6.77 -5.04 2.53
C GLY A 5 6.71 -6.49 2.08
N SER A 6 7.69 -6.93 1.32
CA SER A 6 7.75 -8.32 0.83
C SER A 6 7.83 -9.34 1.95
N TRP A 7 8.37 -8.93 3.09
CA TRP A 7 8.56 -9.73 4.31
C TRP A 7 7.28 -9.83 5.15
N CYS A 8 6.27 -9.03 4.83
CA CYS A 8 5.07 -8.90 5.66
C CYS A 8 3.99 -9.89 5.21
N GLY A 9 3.83 -10.99 5.94
CA GLY A 9 2.81 -12.00 5.66
C GLY A 9 1.41 -11.44 5.58
N PRO A 10 0.92 -10.74 6.63
CA PRO A 10 -0.43 -10.14 6.61
C PRO A 10 -0.66 -9.15 5.48
N CYS A 11 0.38 -8.39 5.09
CA CYS A 11 0.29 -7.50 3.94
C CYS A 11 -0.01 -8.28 2.67
N ARG A 12 0.77 -9.32 2.43
CA ARG A 12 0.66 -10.14 1.24
C ARG A 12 -0.65 -10.93 1.20
N GLU A 13 -1.13 -11.37 2.35
CA GLU A 13 -2.43 -12.05 2.47
C GLU A 13 -3.59 -11.13 2.11
N SER A 14 -3.43 -9.82 2.29
CA SER A 14 -4.47 -8.83 1.94
C SER A 14 -4.49 -8.48 0.45
N HIS A 15 -3.45 -8.80 -0.30
CA HIS A 15 -3.32 -8.40 -1.71
C HIS A 15 -4.39 -9.01 -2.63
N PRO A 16 -4.82 -10.27 -2.49
CA PRO A 16 -5.94 -10.78 -3.31
C PRO A 16 -7.20 -9.94 -3.19
N HIS A 17 -7.57 -9.54 -1.97
CA HIS A 17 -8.72 -8.67 -1.74
C HIS A 17 -8.49 -7.27 -2.32
N LEU A 18 -7.28 -6.74 -2.17
CA LEU A 18 -6.91 -5.44 -2.73
C LEU A 18 -7.02 -5.43 -4.26
N LYS A 19 -6.67 -6.54 -4.91
CA LYS A 19 -6.82 -6.70 -6.35
C LYS A 19 -8.29 -6.65 -6.77
N GLU A 20 -9.17 -7.28 -6.00
CA GLU A 20 -10.62 -7.21 -6.24
C GLU A 20 -11.12 -5.78 -6.12
N LEU A 21 -10.68 -5.05 -5.10
CA LEU A 21 -11.03 -3.65 -4.90
C LEU A 21 -10.52 -2.77 -6.03
N TYR A 22 -9.30 -3.03 -6.50
CA TYR A 22 -8.74 -2.31 -7.63
C TYR A 22 -9.60 -2.45 -8.87
N GLU A 23 -9.98 -3.67 -9.23
CA GLU A 23 -10.85 -3.91 -10.39
C GLU A 23 -12.20 -3.22 -10.25
N LYS A 24 -12.76 -3.19 -9.04
CA LYS A 24 -14.05 -2.56 -8.77
C LYS A 24 -13.99 -1.04 -8.80
N TYR A 25 -12.95 -0.43 -8.25
CA TYR A 25 -12.88 1.00 -8.00
C TYR A 25 -11.84 1.78 -8.80
N LYS A 26 -11.10 1.14 -9.69
CA LYS A 26 -9.97 1.78 -10.42
C LYS A 26 -10.36 3.02 -11.23
N LYS A 27 -11.64 3.17 -11.59
CA LYS A 27 -12.12 4.36 -12.31
C LYS A 27 -12.39 5.55 -11.38
N GLN A 28 -12.52 5.31 -10.08
CA GLN A 28 -12.85 6.34 -9.09
C GLN A 28 -11.72 6.56 -8.08
N VAL A 29 -10.86 5.57 -7.90
CA VAL A 29 -9.81 5.58 -6.87
C VAL A 29 -8.47 5.26 -7.50
N ILE A 30 -7.45 6.05 -7.16
CA ILE A 30 -6.07 5.79 -7.54
C ILE A 30 -5.46 4.90 -6.46
N PHE A 31 -4.92 3.74 -6.87
CA PHE A 31 -4.26 2.81 -5.97
C PHE A 31 -2.76 2.99 -6.06
N ILE A 32 -2.10 3.15 -4.93
CA ILE A 32 -0.64 3.25 -4.84
C ILE A 32 -0.18 2.41 -3.65
N ASN A 33 0.73 1.48 -3.90
CA ASN A 33 1.38 0.72 -2.83
C ASN A 33 2.76 1.30 -2.57
N VAL A 34 3.10 1.45 -1.28
CA VAL A 34 4.41 1.93 -0.84
C VAL A 34 5.06 0.83 -0.03
N ALA A 35 6.15 0.27 -0.55
CA ALA A 35 6.89 -0.81 0.11
C ALA A 35 8.06 -0.28 0.94
N GLN A 36 8.25 -0.89 2.10
CA GLN A 36 9.41 -0.69 2.95
C GLN A 36 10.09 -2.05 3.14
N GLU A 37 11.29 -2.21 2.60
CA GLU A 37 12.06 -3.44 2.75
C GLU A 37 13.03 -3.33 3.93
N ASN A 38 13.32 -4.45 4.59
CA ASN A 38 14.12 -4.52 5.81
C ASN A 38 15.60 -4.75 5.53
N THR A 39 16.13 -4.19 4.43
CA THR A 39 17.54 -4.29 4.11
C THR A 39 18.08 -2.89 3.78
N ARG A 40 19.35 -2.67 4.09
CA ARG A 40 20.06 -1.43 3.74
C ARG A 40 20.63 -1.48 2.32
N ASP A 41 20.74 -2.68 1.75
CA ASP A 41 21.21 -2.87 0.38
C ASP A 41 20.07 -2.54 -0.58
N LEU A 42 20.19 -1.43 -1.30
CA LEU A 42 19.16 -0.96 -2.20
C LEU A 42 18.91 -1.94 -3.36
N ASN A 43 19.95 -2.59 -3.85
CA ASN A 43 19.80 -3.59 -4.92
C ASN A 43 19.01 -4.80 -4.45
N GLU A 44 19.26 -5.25 -3.23
CA GLU A 44 18.50 -6.33 -2.61
C GLU A 44 17.05 -5.91 -2.35
N ALA A 45 16.85 -4.71 -1.84
CA ALA A 45 15.50 -4.16 -1.61
C ALA A 45 14.69 -4.15 -2.91
N ARG A 46 15.27 -3.67 -4.01
CA ARG A 46 14.62 -3.65 -5.32
C ARG A 46 14.24 -5.06 -5.80
N LYS A 47 15.14 -6.00 -5.62
CA LYS A 47 14.92 -7.39 -6.06
C LYS A 47 13.78 -8.03 -5.28
N LEU A 48 13.79 -7.90 -3.96
CA LEU A 48 12.74 -8.44 -3.09
C LEU A 48 11.38 -7.82 -3.42
N TRP A 49 11.35 -6.52 -3.57
CA TRP A 49 10.15 -5.76 -3.90
C TRP A 49 9.57 -6.16 -5.26
N LYS A 50 10.38 -6.15 -6.31
CA LYS A 50 9.94 -6.49 -7.66
C LYS A 50 9.42 -7.92 -7.75
N THR A 51 10.09 -8.85 -7.09
CA THR A 51 9.67 -10.25 -7.04
C THR A 51 8.31 -10.39 -6.37
N ALA A 52 8.12 -9.74 -5.23
CA ALA A 52 6.84 -9.79 -4.50
C ALA A 52 5.69 -9.14 -5.28
N VAL A 53 5.92 -7.99 -5.91
CA VAL A 53 4.93 -7.33 -6.76
C VAL A 53 4.47 -8.26 -7.89
N LYS A 54 5.42 -8.92 -8.53
CA LYS A 54 5.13 -9.86 -9.61
C LYS A 54 4.37 -11.08 -9.11
N GLU A 55 4.84 -11.67 -8.02
CA GLU A 55 4.20 -12.85 -7.42
C GLU A 55 2.76 -12.57 -7.00
N ASP A 56 2.54 -11.40 -6.41
CA ASP A 56 1.21 -11.01 -5.94
C ASP A 56 0.32 -10.44 -7.06
N GLY A 57 0.88 -10.26 -8.25
CA GLY A 57 0.11 -9.84 -9.44
C GLY A 57 -0.49 -8.45 -9.34
N MET A 58 0.18 -7.53 -8.67
CA MET A 58 -0.28 -6.15 -8.54
C MET A 58 0.15 -5.31 -9.74
N THR A 59 -0.81 -4.69 -10.42
CA THR A 59 -0.58 -3.98 -11.69
C THR A 59 -0.65 -2.46 -11.59
N TRP A 60 -1.03 -1.93 -10.43
CA TRP A 60 -1.10 -0.47 -10.23
C TRP A 60 0.24 0.09 -9.75
N THR A 61 0.29 1.40 -9.52
CA THR A 61 1.52 2.10 -9.14
C THR A 61 2.14 1.52 -7.87
N GLN A 62 3.42 1.19 -7.98
CA GLN A 62 4.21 0.63 -6.89
C GLN A 62 5.41 1.53 -6.63
N ILE A 63 5.62 1.89 -5.37
CA ILE A 63 6.72 2.73 -4.93
C ILE A 63 7.56 1.97 -3.90
N LEU A 64 8.87 2.00 -4.05
CA LEU A 64 9.79 1.48 -3.05
C LEU A 64 10.32 2.64 -2.23
N ASN A 65 9.90 2.75 -0.97
CA ASN A 65 10.30 3.83 -0.08
C ASN A 65 11.82 3.89 0.14
N ASN A 66 12.47 2.73 0.13
CA ASN A 66 13.92 2.63 0.30
C ASN A 66 14.71 3.47 -0.72
N GLU A 67 14.21 3.60 -1.96
CA GLU A 67 14.91 4.32 -3.03
C GLU A 67 15.01 5.83 -2.78
N GLY A 68 13.98 6.43 -2.21
CA GLY A 68 13.93 7.87 -2.01
C GLY A 68 13.95 8.28 -0.54
N ARG A 69 14.22 7.36 0.36
CA ARG A 69 14.06 7.57 1.80
C ARG A 69 14.91 8.71 2.37
N ASP A 70 16.07 8.95 1.81
CA ASP A 70 16.97 10.01 2.28
C ASP A 70 16.43 11.41 1.97
N GLU A 71 15.60 11.55 0.94
CA GLU A 71 14.97 12.82 0.56
C GLU A 71 13.52 12.88 1.05
N TYR A 72 12.74 11.83 0.77
CA TYR A 72 11.34 11.71 1.13
C TYR A 72 11.06 10.33 1.71
N ASP A 73 11.07 10.23 3.02
CA ASP A 73 10.67 9.01 3.71
C ASP A 73 9.15 9.04 3.89
N VAL A 74 8.43 8.43 2.94
CA VAL A 74 6.97 8.42 2.90
C VAL A 74 6.39 7.69 4.11
N VAL A 75 7.04 6.61 4.54
CA VAL A 75 6.65 5.85 5.74
C VAL A 75 6.67 6.76 6.97
N ARG A 76 7.72 7.56 7.09
CA ARG A 76 7.87 8.51 8.20
C ARG A 76 6.89 9.67 8.07
N LEU A 77 6.72 10.23 6.86
CA LEU A 77 5.81 11.34 6.61
C LEU A 77 4.37 11.00 6.99
N PHE A 78 3.95 9.77 6.71
CA PHE A 78 2.61 9.30 7.07
C PHE A 78 2.56 8.67 8.46
N ASN A 79 3.67 8.70 9.19
CA ASN A 79 3.76 8.17 10.55
C ASN A 79 3.30 6.71 10.64
N ILE A 80 3.80 5.89 9.71
CA ILE A 80 3.46 4.47 9.64
C ILE A 80 4.34 3.70 10.61
N SER A 81 3.74 3.07 11.60
CA SER A 81 4.46 2.30 12.63
C SER A 81 4.24 0.79 12.52
N SER A 82 3.28 0.35 11.73
CA SER A 82 3.01 -1.07 11.53
C SER A 82 2.53 -1.34 10.11
N PHE A 83 2.67 -2.60 9.68
CA PHE A 83 2.29 -3.03 8.33
C PHE A 83 1.33 -4.22 8.42
N PRO A 84 0.30 -4.30 7.59
CA PRO A 84 -0.09 -3.28 6.62
C PRO A 84 -0.79 -2.09 7.27
N THR A 85 -0.65 -0.92 6.66
CA THR A 85 -1.48 0.25 6.98
C THR A 85 -1.97 0.82 5.66
N LYS A 86 -3.26 1.08 5.57
CA LYS A 86 -3.87 1.70 4.40
C LYS A 86 -4.36 3.09 4.76
N VAL A 87 -4.10 4.05 3.87
CA VAL A 87 -4.50 5.45 4.05
C VAL A 87 -5.36 5.85 2.86
N LEU A 88 -6.55 6.35 3.15
CA LEU A 88 -7.45 6.87 2.14
C LEU A 88 -7.43 8.40 2.16
N ILE A 89 -7.17 8.97 0.99
CA ILE A 89 -7.01 10.43 0.82
C ILE A 89 -8.10 10.90 -0.14
N ASP A 90 -8.80 11.98 0.22
CA ASP A 90 -9.84 12.53 -0.64
C ASP A 90 -9.25 13.39 -1.78
N PRO A 91 -10.07 13.84 -2.76
CA PRO A 91 -9.56 14.66 -3.86
C PRO A 91 -8.92 15.99 -3.44
N ASP A 92 -9.20 16.47 -2.25
CA ASP A 92 -8.61 17.71 -1.73
C ASP A 92 -7.28 17.47 -1.01
N GLY A 93 -6.82 16.21 -0.97
CA GLY A 93 -5.56 15.84 -0.31
C GLY A 93 -5.68 15.62 1.19
N VAL A 94 -6.89 15.48 1.71
CA VAL A 94 -7.14 15.25 3.14
C VAL A 94 -7.24 13.76 3.43
N VAL A 95 -6.53 13.29 4.46
CA VAL A 95 -6.65 11.90 4.93
C VAL A 95 -8.01 11.73 5.59
N VAL A 96 -8.86 10.90 5.00
CA VAL A 96 -10.22 10.66 5.50
C VAL A 96 -10.35 9.34 6.24
N SER A 97 -9.41 8.43 6.07
CA SER A 97 -9.41 7.16 6.80
C SER A 97 -8.00 6.58 6.89
N ARG A 98 -7.71 5.94 8.02
CA ARG A 98 -6.45 5.26 8.29
C ARG A 98 -6.77 3.89 8.86
N MET A 99 -6.38 2.85 8.15
CA MET A 99 -6.71 1.46 8.49
C MET A 99 -5.42 0.73 8.84
N VAL A 100 -5.27 0.37 10.11
CA VAL A 100 -4.08 -0.31 10.61
C VAL A 100 -4.35 -1.80 10.77
N GLY A 101 -3.48 -2.63 10.19
CA GLY A 101 -3.59 -4.09 10.27
C GLY A 101 -4.38 -4.71 9.15
N GLY A 102 -4.23 -6.04 8.99
CA GLY A 102 -4.88 -6.79 7.92
C GLY A 102 -6.35 -7.15 8.19
N MET A 103 -6.83 -6.88 9.39
CA MET A 103 -8.20 -7.23 9.80
C MET A 103 -9.24 -6.19 9.39
N VAL A 104 -8.80 -5.00 9.00
CA VAL A 104 -9.70 -3.92 8.60
C VAL A 104 -10.06 -4.06 7.13
N ASP A 105 -11.36 -4.08 6.83
CA ASP A 105 -11.84 -4.20 5.46
C ASP A 105 -11.91 -2.84 4.77
N ALA A 106 -10.94 -2.59 3.91
CA ALA A 106 -10.87 -1.38 3.10
C ALA A 106 -12.08 -1.26 2.16
N GLY A 107 -12.64 -2.40 1.71
CA GLY A 107 -13.81 -2.43 0.84
C GLY A 107 -15.05 -1.83 1.51
N GLU A 108 -15.26 -2.11 2.79
CA GLU A 108 -16.36 -1.55 3.55
C GLU A 108 -16.26 -0.02 3.65
N ILE A 109 -15.05 0.48 3.86
CA ILE A 109 -14.80 1.92 3.97
C ILE A 109 -14.99 2.62 2.62
N LEU A 110 -14.48 2.03 1.54
CA LEU A 110 -14.66 2.56 0.18
C LEU A 110 -16.15 2.59 -0.21
N LYS A 111 -16.87 1.52 0.09
CA LYS A 111 -18.31 1.43 -0.16
C LYS A 111 -19.06 2.54 0.56
N LYS A 112 -18.72 2.78 1.82
CA LYS A 112 -19.34 3.81 2.66
C LYS A 112 -19.10 5.21 2.11
N ILE A 113 -17.87 5.50 1.70
CA ILE A 113 -17.46 6.82 1.21
C ILE A 113 -17.97 7.09 -0.20
N LEU A 114 -17.90 6.09 -1.08
CA LEU A 114 -18.30 6.22 -2.48
C LEU A 114 -19.78 5.91 -2.72
N GLY A 115 -20.46 5.36 -1.74
CA GLY A 115 -21.88 5.01 -1.86
C GLY A 115 -22.17 3.85 -2.79
N LYS A 116 -21.19 2.99 -3.02
CA LYS A 116 -21.32 1.89 -4.00
C LYS A 116 -20.99 0.54 -3.42
#